data_e58df821f617587d36f02c4fa4316f2c
#
_entry.id   e58df821f617587d36f02c4fa4316f2c
#
_cell.length_a   1.000
_cell.length_b   1.000
_cell.length_c   1.000
_cell.angle_alpha   90.00
_cell.angle_beta   90.00
_cell.angle_gamma   90.00
#
_symmetry.space_group_name_H-M   'P 1'
#
loop_
_entity.id
_entity.type
_entity.pdbx_description
1 polymer ?
#
loop_
_entity_poly.entity_id
_entity_poly.type
_entity_poly.pdbx_seq_one_letter_code
_entity_poly.pdbx_strand_id
1 'polypeptide(L)'
;MRYSGNKTRFMKQLTPILMEHVDEDTIFIDAFCGGANVISAIPHPKKVGIEINRPIAMLWQHLQKHGMEGIPYDLTEEDYNSVRYDYINQGNSYPDWLVGYVGACCSYGSAWFNGYARFNPKRNENHVHEAYRGLEKQLKNFKFLETTEFVNTDYLIYRYPSPDKCVIYCDPPYAGRKRYASDFDNSLFWSWARSMSKEGYHIYVSEYEAPSDFKCIWSQVKSDGMGTTKNGKKQKKEVERLFVYDK
;
A
#
# COMPACT_ATOMS: atom_id res chain seq x y z
N MET A 1 0.05 -1.44 -9.16
CA MET A 1 -0.11 0.02 -9.05
C MET A 1 1.21 0.62 -8.57
N ARG A 2 1.63 1.76 -9.11
CA ARG A 2 2.71 2.54 -8.49
C ARG A 2 2.14 3.18 -7.21
N TYR A 3 2.73 2.89 -6.08
CA TYR A 3 2.31 3.42 -4.79
C TYR A 3 3.54 3.64 -3.92
N SER A 4 3.53 4.66 -3.06
CA SER A 4 4.65 4.93 -2.16
C SER A 4 4.84 3.74 -1.22
N GLY A 5 6.07 3.29 -1.01
CA GLY A 5 6.35 2.14 -0.14
C GLY A 5 6.19 0.76 -0.79
N ASN A 6 6.02 0.67 -2.12
CA ASN A 6 5.81 -0.60 -2.82
C ASN A 6 6.81 -1.71 -2.43
N LYS A 7 6.30 -2.85 -1.98
CA LYS A 7 7.05 -4.03 -1.53
C LYS A 7 7.24 -5.12 -2.60
N THR A 8 6.72 -4.92 -3.83
CA THR A 8 6.70 -5.95 -4.89
C THR A 8 8.05 -6.64 -5.09
N ARG A 9 9.15 -5.89 -5.04
CA ARG A 9 10.52 -6.44 -5.22
C ARG A 9 10.96 -7.39 -4.10
N PHE A 10 10.33 -7.33 -2.95
CA PHE A 10 10.66 -8.15 -1.78
C PHE A 10 9.72 -9.34 -1.60
N MET A 11 8.60 -9.38 -2.34
CA MET A 11 7.55 -10.38 -2.11
C MET A 11 8.03 -11.83 -2.26
N LYS A 12 9.03 -12.09 -3.14
CA LYS A 12 9.63 -13.43 -3.25
C LYS A 12 10.22 -13.94 -1.91
N GLN A 13 10.70 -13.02 -1.07
CA GLN A 13 11.29 -13.35 0.23
C GLN A 13 10.27 -13.21 1.35
N LEU A 14 9.39 -12.20 1.28
CA LEU A 14 8.40 -11.94 2.32
C LEU A 14 7.25 -12.97 2.30
N THR A 15 6.79 -13.40 1.13
CA THR A 15 5.65 -14.32 1.04
C THR A 15 5.82 -15.59 1.86
N PRO A 16 6.94 -16.32 1.83
CA PRO A 16 7.10 -17.50 2.69
C PRO A 16 6.99 -17.19 4.18
N ILE A 17 7.54 -16.05 4.62
CA ILE A 17 7.49 -15.63 6.03
C ILE A 17 6.05 -15.27 6.43
N LEU A 18 5.38 -14.46 5.59
CA LEU A 18 4.01 -14.00 5.86
C LEU A 18 3.00 -15.15 5.83
N MET A 19 3.32 -16.24 5.14
CA MET A 19 2.47 -17.44 5.05
C MET A 19 2.78 -18.51 6.09
N GLU A 20 3.76 -18.31 6.96
CA GLU A 20 4.21 -19.33 7.93
C GLU A 20 3.09 -19.82 8.85
N HIS A 21 2.17 -18.91 9.24
CA HIS A 21 1.03 -19.21 10.11
C HIS A 21 -0.32 -19.14 9.38
N VAL A 22 -0.32 -19.27 8.06
CA VAL A 22 -1.53 -19.25 7.23
C VAL A 22 -1.86 -20.66 6.76
N ASP A 23 -2.99 -21.20 7.21
CA ASP A 23 -3.59 -22.43 6.75
C ASP A 23 -4.86 -22.16 5.91
N GLU A 24 -5.59 -23.20 5.53
CA GLU A 24 -6.79 -23.09 4.68
C GLU A 24 -7.96 -22.31 5.33
N ASP A 25 -8.00 -22.26 6.68
CA ASP A 25 -9.04 -21.57 7.44
C ASP A 25 -8.65 -20.15 7.87
N THR A 26 -7.38 -19.82 7.78
CA THR A 26 -6.85 -18.52 8.18
C THR A 26 -7.24 -17.42 7.19
N ILE A 27 -7.52 -16.22 7.69
CA ILE A 27 -7.68 -15.01 6.88
C ILE A 27 -6.38 -14.21 6.91
N PHE A 28 -5.80 -13.93 5.74
CA PHE A 28 -4.68 -13.01 5.64
C PHE A 28 -5.19 -11.56 5.55
N ILE A 29 -4.79 -10.72 6.49
CA ILE A 29 -5.24 -9.32 6.59
C ILE A 29 -4.07 -8.39 6.30
N ASP A 30 -4.18 -7.56 5.26
CA ASP A 30 -3.29 -6.42 4.99
C ASP A 30 -3.93 -5.17 5.59
N ALA A 31 -3.48 -4.78 6.78
CA ALA A 31 -4.10 -3.71 7.57
C ALA A 31 -3.82 -2.30 7.04
N PHE A 32 -2.90 -2.17 6.05
CA PHE A 32 -2.54 -0.91 5.38
C PHE A 32 -2.41 -1.15 3.88
N CYS A 33 -3.49 -1.60 3.25
CA CYS A 33 -3.50 -2.18 1.92
C CYS A 33 -2.97 -1.24 0.82
N GLY A 34 -3.31 0.04 0.85
CA GLY A 34 -2.83 1.05 -0.09
C GLY A 34 -2.90 0.61 -1.55
N GLY A 35 -1.73 0.51 -2.18
CA GLY A 35 -1.58 0.04 -3.56
C GLY A 35 -1.77 -1.47 -3.76
N ALA A 36 -2.21 -2.21 -2.78
CA ALA A 36 -2.42 -3.67 -2.77
C ALA A 36 -1.21 -4.48 -3.26
N ASN A 37 0.00 -3.98 -3.06
CA ASN A 37 1.20 -4.63 -3.60
C ASN A 37 1.58 -5.91 -2.83
N VAL A 38 1.27 -5.98 -1.55
CA VAL A 38 1.51 -7.16 -0.72
C VAL A 38 0.37 -8.14 -0.91
N ILE A 39 -0.86 -7.74 -0.62
CA ILE A 39 -2.03 -8.62 -0.68
C ILE A 39 -2.24 -9.26 -2.06
N SER A 40 -1.86 -8.55 -3.16
CA SER A 40 -1.94 -9.10 -4.53
C SER A 40 -0.99 -10.28 -4.76
N ALA A 41 0.12 -10.35 -4.01
CA ALA A 41 1.12 -11.39 -4.16
C ALA A 41 0.88 -12.60 -3.25
N ILE A 42 0.06 -12.45 -2.20
CA ILE A 42 -0.25 -13.53 -1.25
C ILE A 42 -1.08 -14.62 -1.95
N PRO A 43 -0.57 -15.88 -1.99
CA PRO A 43 -1.23 -16.98 -2.69
C PRO A 43 -2.28 -17.68 -1.82
N HIS A 44 -3.23 -16.90 -1.28
CA HIS A 44 -4.28 -17.39 -0.40
C HIS A 44 -5.65 -16.83 -0.81
N PRO A 45 -6.74 -17.63 -0.81
CA PRO A 45 -8.05 -17.16 -1.25
C PRO A 45 -8.80 -16.30 -0.23
N LYS A 46 -8.56 -16.52 1.08
CA LYS A 46 -9.22 -15.77 2.16
C LYS A 46 -8.36 -14.57 2.54
N LYS A 47 -8.64 -13.39 1.95
CA LYS A 47 -7.84 -12.17 2.19
C LYS A 47 -8.71 -10.95 2.42
N VAL A 48 -8.25 -10.06 3.29
CA VAL A 48 -8.86 -8.76 3.57
C VAL A 48 -7.79 -7.66 3.43
N GLY A 49 -8.08 -6.66 2.61
CA GLY A 49 -7.29 -5.43 2.51
C GLY A 49 -8.02 -4.28 3.19
N ILE A 50 -7.44 -3.74 4.25
CA ILE A 50 -7.98 -2.57 4.96
C ILE A 50 -7.32 -1.31 4.41
N GLU A 51 -8.13 -0.30 4.08
CA GLU A 51 -7.66 0.98 3.57
C GLU A 51 -8.52 2.12 4.15
N ILE A 52 -7.87 3.05 4.83
CA ILE A 52 -8.53 4.21 5.44
C ILE A 52 -8.92 5.25 4.40
N ASN A 53 -8.13 5.39 3.33
CA ASN A 53 -8.43 6.30 2.23
C ASN A 53 -9.54 5.73 1.36
N ARG A 54 -10.76 6.25 1.55
CA ARG A 54 -11.96 5.78 0.86
C ARG A 54 -11.81 5.73 -0.66
N PRO A 55 -11.34 6.75 -1.38
CA PRO A 55 -11.08 6.66 -2.81
C PRO A 55 -10.21 5.48 -3.23
N ILE A 56 -9.18 5.15 -2.47
CA ILE A 56 -8.30 4.01 -2.79
C ILE A 56 -9.01 2.67 -2.55
N ALA A 57 -9.74 2.54 -1.46
CA ALA A 57 -10.55 1.35 -1.20
C ALA A 57 -11.60 1.14 -2.31
N MET A 58 -12.30 2.21 -2.70
CA MET A 58 -13.30 2.18 -3.79
C MET A 58 -12.67 1.87 -5.15
N LEU A 59 -11.44 2.32 -5.41
CA LEU A 59 -10.70 1.92 -6.62
C LEU A 59 -10.49 0.41 -6.67
N TRP A 60 -10.06 -0.23 -5.58
CA TRP A 60 -9.86 -1.68 -5.55
C TRP A 60 -11.16 -2.45 -5.69
N GLN A 61 -12.25 -2.00 -5.07
CA GLN A 61 -13.59 -2.59 -5.24
C GLN A 61 -14.08 -2.45 -6.69
N HIS A 62 -13.86 -1.30 -7.33
CA HIS A 62 -14.19 -1.10 -8.74
C HIS A 62 -13.39 -2.04 -9.65
N LEU A 63 -12.05 -2.09 -9.44
CA LEU A 63 -11.16 -2.94 -10.22
C LEU A 63 -11.49 -4.43 -10.06
N GLN A 64 -11.92 -4.86 -8.88
CA GLN A 64 -12.34 -6.22 -8.62
C GLN A 64 -13.62 -6.56 -9.41
N LYS A 65 -14.59 -5.65 -9.46
CA LYS A 65 -15.89 -5.88 -10.05
C LYS A 65 -15.92 -5.65 -11.57
N HIS A 66 -15.19 -4.65 -12.05
CA HIS A 66 -15.27 -4.13 -13.42
C HIS A 66 -13.94 -4.20 -14.18
N GLY A 67 -12.85 -4.65 -13.53
CA GLY A 67 -11.53 -4.63 -14.15
C GLY A 67 -11.07 -3.21 -14.47
N MET A 68 -10.56 -3.00 -15.66
CA MET A 68 -10.10 -1.69 -16.15
C MET A 68 -11.21 -0.86 -16.82
N GLU A 69 -12.46 -1.32 -16.80
CA GLU A 69 -13.58 -0.57 -17.38
C GLU A 69 -13.72 0.81 -16.72
N GLY A 70 -13.86 1.84 -17.54
CA GLY A 70 -13.97 3.23 -17.08
C GLY A 70 -12.68 3.89 -16.61
N ILE A 71 -11.59 3.13 -16.38
CA ILE A 71 -10.29 3.72 -16.02
C ILE A 71 -9.70 4.46 -17.24
N PRO A 72 -9.45 5.78 -17.18
CA PRO A 72 -8.95 6.50 -18.33
C PRO A 72 -7.48 6.16 -18.63
N TYR A 73 -7.20 5.78 -19.88
CA TYR A 73 -5.84 5.59 -20.36
C TYR A 73 -5.14 6.94 -20.59
N ASP A 74 -5.86 7.87 -21.22
CA ASP A 74 -5.44 9.25 -21.41
C ASP A 74 -6.12 10.14 -20.37
N LEU A 75 -5.34 10.91 -19.65
CA LEU A 75 -5.81 11.88 -18.66
C LEU A 75 -4.93 13.10 -18.75
N THR A 76 -5.55 14.24 -18.99
CA THR A 76 -4.84 15.52 -19.11
C THR A 76 -4.52 16.13 -17.75
N GLU A 77 -3.66 17.15 -17.72
CA GLU A 77 -3.41 17.94 -16.51
C GLU A 77 -4.66 18.71 -16.06
N GLU A 78 -5.52 19.11 -17.00
CA GLU A 78 -6.79 19.77 -16.71
C GLU A 78 -7.76 18.81 -16.02
N ASP A 79 -7.91 17.59 -16.54
CA ASP A 79 -8.73 16.53 -15.91
C ASP A 79 -8.24 16.23 -14.49
N TYR A 80 -6.92 16.07 -14.32
CA TYR A 80 -6.31 15.85 -13.02
C TYR A 80 -6.63 16.97 -12.04
N ASN A 81 -6.49 18.24 -12.47
CA ASN A 81 -6.73 19.39 -11.62
C ASN A 81 -8.22 19.52 -11.28
N SER A 82 -9.12 19.19 -12.20
CA SER A 82 -10.57 19.20 -11.98
C SER A 82 -10.98 18.16 -10.91
N VAL A 83 -10.50 16.92 -11.03
CA VAL A 83 -10.75 15.86 -10.02
C VAL A 83 -10.14 16.25 -8.67
N ARG A 84 -8.91 16.77 -8.67
CA ARG A 84 -8.24 17.21 -7.44
C ARG A 84 -8.97 18.36 -6.77
N TYR A 85 -9.43 19.36 -7.52
CA TYR A 85 -10.17 20.49 -7.00
C TYR A 85 -11.48 20.04 -6.36
N ASP A 86 -12.25 19.21 -7.05
CA ASP A 86 -13.51 18.66 -6.54
C ASP A 86 -13.26 17.91 -5.22
N TYR A 87 -12.29 17.00 -5.19
CA TYR A 87 -11.95 16.24 -3.98
C TYR A 87 -11.54 17.11 -2.80
N ILE A 88 -10.67 18.11 -3.00
CA ILE A 88 -10.20 19.01 -1.93
C ILE A 88 -11.35 19.86 -1.37
N ASN A 89 -12.29 20.26 -2.22
CA ASN A 89 -13.45 21.07 -1.82
C ASN A 89 -14.65 20.18 -1.36
N GLN A 90 -14.41 18.89 -1.10
CA GLN A 90 -15.43 17.95 -0.65
C GLN A 90 -16.63 17.83 -1.61
N GLY A 91 -16.36 18.02 -2.90
CA GLY A 91 -17.30 17.78 -3.98
C GLY A 91 -17.57 16.29 -4.20
N ASN A 92 -18.56 15.99 -5.04
CA ASN A 92 -18.98 14.64 -5.38
C ASN A 92 -19.26 14.48 -6.89
N SER A 93 -18.62 15.30 -7.70
CA SER A 93 -18.78 15.29 -9.17
C SER A 93 -18.15 14.06 -9.81
N TYR A 94 -17.19 13.44 -9.14
CA TYR A 94 -16.48 12.26 -9.60
C TYR A 94 -16.67 11.08 -8.65
N PRO A 95 -16.82 9.84 -9.18
CA PRO A 95 -16.92 8.66 -8.33
C PRO A 95 -15.61 8.41 -7.58
N ASP A 96 -15.70 7.94 -6.35
CA ASP A 96 -14.55 7.71 -5.47
C ASP A 96 -13.44 6.89 -6.13
N TRP A 97 -13.79 5.85 -6.90
CA TRP A 97 -12.79 5.02 -7.57
C TRP A 97 -11.96 5.81 -8.60
N LEU A 98 -12.56 6.77 -9.30
CA LEU A 98 -11.84 7.64 -10.24
C LEU A 98 -10.93 8.61 -9.48
N VAL A 99 -11.43 9.18 -8.38
CA VAL A 99 -10.61 10.01 -7.46
C VAL A 99 -9.42 9.21 -6.96
N GLY A 100 -9.62 7.95 -6.59
CA GLY A 100 -8.56 7.02 -6.16
C GLY A 100 -7.51 6.79 -7.24
N TYR A 101 -7.93 6.53 -8.48
CA TYR A 101 -7.02 6.37 -9.62
C TYR A 101 -6.23 7.64 -9.92
N VAL A 102 -6.91 8.77 -10.04
CA VAL A 102 -6.27 10.06 -10.36
C VAL A 102 -5.32 10.48 -9.24
N GLY A 103 -5.78 10.43 -7.99
CA GLY A 103 -5.01 10.87 -6.83
C GLY A 103 -3.76 10.04 -6.56
N ALA A 104 -3.82 8.72 -6.75
CA ALA A 104 -2.69 7.83 -6.50
C ALA A 104 -1.84 7.56 -7.75
N CYS A 105 -2.48 7.24 -8.88
CA CYS A 105 -1.79 6.73 -10.07
C CYS A 105 -1.31 7.82 -11.00
N CYS A 106 -2.04 8.94 -11.11
CA CYS A 106 -1.72 10.04 -12.03
C CYS A 106 -0.92 11.17 -11.35
N SER A 107 -0.55 11.00 -10.08
CA SER A 107 0.22 11.99 -9.32
C SER A 107 1.73 11.79 -9.41
N TYR A 108 2.47 12.89 -9.40
CA TYR A 108 3.93 12.88 -9.39
C TYR A 108 4.48 12.09 -8.19
N GLY A 109 5.37 11.15 -8.48
CA GLY A 109 5.98 10.28 -7.48
C GLY A 109 5.01 9.31 -6.78
N SER A 110 3.81 9.12 -7.34
CA SER A 110 2.75 8.29 -6.75
C SER A 110 2.39 8.69 -5.31
N ALA A 111 2.53 9.96 -4.99
CA ALA A 111 2.10 10.55 -3.73
C ALA A 111 0.75 11.22 -3.92
N TRP A 112 -0.15 11.03 -2.97
CA TRP A 112 -1.55 11.44 -3.03
C TRP A 112 -1.73 12.91 -3.42
N PHE A 113 -2.31 13.16 -4.60
CA PHE A 113 -2.54 14.48 -5.19
C PHE A 113 -1.33 15.46 -5.14
N ASN A 114 -0.10 14.94 -5.27
CA ASN A 114 1.15 15.71 -5.22
C ASN A 114 1.52 16.37 -6.56
N GLY A 115 0.53 16.76 -7.35
CA GLY A 115 0.68 17.35 -8.67
C GLY A 115 0.65 16.31 -9.80
N TYR A 116 0.25 16.76 -10.99
CA TYR A 116 0.12 15.91 -12.18
C TYR A 116 1.45 15.29 -12.60
N ALA A 117 1.44 14.01 -12.91
CA ALA A 117 2.60 13.26 -13.39
C ALA A 117 2.83 13.53 -14.89
N ARG A 118 3.44 14.68 -15.19
CA ARG A 118 3.66 15.17 -16.55
C ARG A 118 4.52 14.22 -17.38
N PHE A 119 4.33 14.27 -18.70
CA PHE A 119 5.20 13.61 -19.67
C PHE A 119 6.66 14.02 -19.49
N ASN A 120 7.56 13.05 -19.50
CA ASN A 120 9.00 13.30 -19.44
C ASN A 120 9.62 13.21 -20.85
N PRO A 121 9.88 14.33 -21.54
CA PRO A 121 10.40 14.32 -22.90
C PRO A 121 11.82 13.76 -23.01
N LYS A 122 12.62 13.87 -21.96
CA LYS A 122 14.01 13.36 -21.96
C LYS A 122 14.08 11.83 -22.00
N ARG A 123 13.06 11.16 -21.47
CA ARG A 123 12.97 9.69 -21.40
C ARG A 123 11.87 9.14 -22.30
N ASN A 124 11.11 10.03 -22.98
CA ASN A 124 9.91 9.66 -23.72
C ASN A 124 8.91 8.83 -22.88
N GLU A 125 8.72 9.25 -21.62
CA GLU A 125 7.89 8.54 -20.66
C GLU A 125 6.58 9.30 -20.40
N ASN A 126 5.45 8.66 -20.69
CA ASN A 126 4.14 9.11 -20.21
C ASN A 126 3.79 8.38 -18.93
N HIS A 127 3.92 9.08 -17.80
CA HIS A 127 3.74 8.48 -16.48
C HIS A 127 2.30 8.02 -16.21
N VAL A 128 1.30 8.66 -16.83
CA VAL A 128 -0.11 8.24 -16.73
C VAL A 128 -0.32 6.90 -17.45
N HIS A 129 0.20 6.79 -18.71
CA HIS A 129 0.13 5.54 -19.46
C HIS A 129 0.87 4.39 -18.76
N GLU A 130 2.02 4.69 -18.13
CA GLU A 130 2.77 3.69 -17.36
C GLU A 130 2.01 3.26 -16.10
N ALA A 131 1.32 4.20 -15.44
CA ALA A 131 0.49 3.89 -14.28
C ALA A 131 -0.68 2.99 -14.66
N TYR A 132 -1.38 3.30 -15.78
CA TYR A 132 -2.45 2.47 -16.33
C TYR A 132 -1.96 1.04 -16.63
N ARG A 133 -0.88 0.90 -17.42
CA ARG A 133 -0.31 -0.42 -17.76
C ARG A 133 0.18 -1.17 -16.53
N GLY A 134 0.74 -0.43 -15.57
CA GLY A 134 1.18 -1.01 -14.30
C GLY A 134 0.01 -1.56 -13.47
N LEU A 135 -1.12 -0.87 -13.47
CA LEU A 135 -2.35 -1.30 -12.81
C LEU A 135 -2.95 -2.52 -13.52
N GLU A 136 -3.09 -2.47 -14.84
CA GLU A 136 -3.56 -3.59 -15.65
C GLU A 136 -2.70 -4.85 -15.45
N LYS A 137 -1.37 -4.69 -15.45
CA LYS A 137 -0.45 -5.80 -15.15
C LYS A 137 -0.64 -6.37 -13.75
N GLN A 138 -0.87 -5.49 -12.75
CA GLN A 138 -1.12 -5.94 -11.38
C GLN A 138 -2.41 -6.75 -11.30
N LEU A 139 -3.49 -6.30 -11.93
CA LEU A 139 -4.75 -7.04 -11.97
C LEU A 139 -4.59 -8.43 -12.59
N LYS A 140 -3.91 -8.54 -13.74
CA LYS A 140 -3.63 -9.82 -14.40
C LYS A 140 -2.84 -10.79 -13.52
N ASN A 141 -2.03 -10.28 -12.59
CA ASN A 141 -1.18 -11.09 -11.71
C ASN A 141 -1.71 -11.16 -10.28
N PHE A 142 -2.84 -10.53 -9.98
CA PHE A 142 -3.41 -10.53 -8.64
C PHE A 142 -3.98 -11.91 -8.31
N LYS A 143 -3.35 -12.58 -7.36
CA LYS A 143 -3.79 -13.91 -6.95
C LYS A 143 -5.06 -13.80 -6.11
N PHE A 144 -6.11 -14.51 -6.52
CA PHE A 144 -7.40 -14.55 -5.82
C PHE A 144 -8.01 -13.15 -5.60
N LEU A 145 -7.99 -12.31 -6.65
CA LEU A 145 -8.62 -10.98 -6.59
C LEU A 145 -10.11 -11.10 -6.28
N GLU A 146 -10.76 -12.05 -6.91
CA GLU A 146 -12.22 -12.30 -6.85
C GLU A 146 -12.71 -12.63 -5.43
N THR A 147 -11.86 -13.22 -4.61
CA THR A 147 -12.18 -13.59 -3.22
C THR A 147 -11.55 -12.64 -2.18
N THR A 148 -10.77 -11.65 -2.63
CA THR A 148 -10.18 -10.64 -1.72
C THR A 148 -11.24 -9.62 -1.32
N GLU A 149 -11.44 -9.39 -0.03
CA GLU A 149 -12.32 -8.33 0.46
C GLU A 149 -11.52 -7.03 0.61
N PHE A 150 -12.02 -5.90 0.07
CA PHE A 150 -11.46 -4.57 0.31
C PHE A 150 -12.40 -3.76 1.18
N VAL A 151 -11.91 -3.37 2.36
CA VAL A 151 -12.72 -2.68 3.39
C VAL A 151 -12.20 -1.27 3.60
N ASN A 152 -13.10 -0.28 3.46
CA ASN A 152 -12.77 1.10 3.83
C ASN A 152 -13.02 1.31 5.32
N THR A 153 -11.99 1.21 6.12
CA THR A 153 -12.04 1.43 7.58
C THR A 153 -10.64 1.73 8.13
N ASP A 154 -10.59 2.16 9.38
CA ASP A 154 -9.33 2.27 10.13
C ASP A 154 -8.97 0.91 10.75
N TYR A 155 -7.67 0.56 10.73
CA TYR A 155 -7.14 -0.66 11.33
C TYR A 155 -7.48 -0.77 12.83
N LEU A 156 -7.63 0.36 13.54
CA LEU A 156 -7.96 0.40 14.97
C LEU A 156 -9.38 -0.04 15.28
N ILE A 157 -10.31 0.19 14.35
CA ILE A 157 -11.74 -0.10 14.57
C ILE A 157 -12.24 -1.33 13.80
N TYR A 158 -11.40 -1.91 12.93
CA TYR A 158 -11.73 -3.14 12.25
C TYR A 158 -11.94 -4.28 13.26
N ARG A 159 -12.96 -5.09 13.04
CA ARG A 159 -13.24 -6.25 13.90
C ARG A 159 -12.47 -7.46 13.41
N TYR A 160 -11.28 -7.67 13.95
CA TYR A 160 -10.44 -8.80 13.62
C TYR A 160 -11.11 -10.12 14.05
N PRO A 161 -11.01 -11.20 13.23
CA PRO A 161 -11.33 -12.56 13.68
C PRO A 161 -10.50 -12.94 14.90
N SER A 162 -10.82 -14.09 15.54
CA SER A 162 -9.99 -14.59 16.64
C SER A 162 -8.53 -14.85 16.23
N PRO A 163 -7.57 -14.79 17.16
CA PRO A 163 -6.14 -14.87 16.86
C PRO A 163 -5.72 -16.12 16.07
N ASP A 164 -6.40 -17.24 16.29
CA ASP A 164 -6.20 -18.53 15.59
C ASP A 164 -6.77 -18.55 14.16
N LYS A 165 -7.50 -17.51 13.75
CA LYS A 165 -8.19 -17.42 12.46
C LYS A 165 -7.65 -16.35 11.53
N CYS A 166 -6.65 -15.58 11.93
CA CYS A 166 -6.06 -14.59 11.06
C CYS A 166 -4.58 -14.33 11.29
N VAL A 167 -3.91 -13.91 10.22
CA VAL A 167 -2.56 -13.34 10.23
C VAL A 167 -2.65 -11.92 9.73
N ILE A 168 -2.01 -10.98 10.42
CA ILE A 168 -2.08 -9.55 10.14
C ILE A 168 -0.73 -9.05 9.65
N TYR A 169 -0.72 -8.42 8.47
CA TYR A 169 0.41 -7.68 7.94
C TYR A 169 0.16 -6.19 8.02
N CYS A 170 1.16 -5.44 8.46
CA CYS A 170 1.11 -3.98 8.61
C CYS A 170 2.27 -3.32 7.85
N ASP A 171 1.95 -2.36 6.98
CA ASP A 171 2.91 -1.46 6.31
C ASP A 171 2.47 -0.01 6.57
N PRO A 172 2.55 0.47 7.83
CA PRO A 172 2.05 1.79 8.22
C PRO A 172 2.86 2.92 7.54
N PRO A 173 2.36 4.17 7.55
CA PRO A 173 3.15 5.33 7.19
C PRO A 173 4.42 5.40 8.05
N TYR A 174 5.60 5.34 7.39
CA TYR A 174 6.88 5.26 8.09
C TYR A 174 7.21 6.54 8.84
N ALA A 175 7.70 6.38 10.06
CA ALA A 175 8.06 7.48 10.94
C ALA A 175 9.04 8.47 10.26
N GLY A 176 8.76 9.78 10.38
CA GLY A 176 9.61 10.85 9.84
C GLY A 176 9.50 11.11 8.34
N ARG A 177 8.63 10.42 7.59
CA ARG A 177 8.38 10.70 6.17
C ARG A 177 7.17 11.61 5.95
N LYS A 178 7.43 12.83 5.43
CA LYS A 178 6.41 13.85 5.09
C LYS A 178 5.47 13.49 3.93
N ARG A 179 5.55 12.29 3.35
CA ARG A 179 4.80 11.91 2.14
C ARG A 179 3.36 11.45 2.39
N TYR A 180 3.03 11.17 3.62
CA TYR A 180 1.66 10.82 4.00
C TYR A 180 1.06 12.05 4.68
N ALA A 181 -0.06 12.51 4.14
CA ALA A 181 -0.74 13.72 4.59
C ALA A 181 -1.60 13.45 5.85
N SER A 182 -1.09 12.72 6.83
CA SER A 182 -1.87 12.44 8.02
C SER A 182 -1.00 12.39 9.26
N ASP A 183 -1.59 12.81 10.35
CA ASP A 183 -1.12 12.70 11.71
C ASP A 183 -1.13 11.22 12.18
N PHE A 184 -0.42 10.33 11.45
CA PHE A 184 -0.33 8.93 11.84
C PHE A 184 0.41 8.81 13.17
N ASP A 185 -0.29 8.35 14.19
CA ASP A 185 0.26 8.16 15.53
C ASP A 185 1.02 6.82 15.61
N ASN A 186 2.34 6.91 15.39
CA ASN A 186 3.24 5.75 15.49
C ASN A 186 3.23 5.14 16.91
N SER A 187 3.04 5.95 17.96
CA SER A 187 3.01 5.46 19.34
C SER A 187 1.77 4.62 19.59
N LEU A 188 0.61 5.10 19.13
CA LEU A 188 -0.64 4.38 19.19
C LEU A 188 -0.58 3.07 18.37
N PHE A 189 0.00 3.12 17.16
CA PHE A 189 0.16 1.95 16.32
C PHE A 189 0.99 0.86 17.01
N TRP A 190 2.17 1.19 17.56
CA TRP A 190 3.00 0.21 18.26
C TRP A 190 2.34 -0.32 19.53
N SER A 191 1.57 0.52 20.23
CA SER A 191 0.79 0.10 21.41
C SER A 191 -0.30 -0.90 21.02
N TRP A 192 -1.02 -0.65 19.92
CA TRP A 192 -2.00 -1.55 19.36
C TRP A 192 -1.37 -2.88 18.92
N ALA A 193 -0.29 -2.84 18.12
CA ALA A 193 0.39 -4.03 17.65
C ALA A 193 0.87 -4.92 18.80
N ARG A 194 1.39 -4.31 19.87
CA ARG A 194 1.81 -4.99 21.10
C ARG A 194 0.63 -5.65 21.84
N SER A 195 -0.47 -4.93 21.98
CA SER A 195 -1.69 -5.45 22.65
C SER A 195 -2.22 -6.67 21.91
N MET A 196 -2.43 -6.54 20.61
CA MET A 196 -2.91 -7.62 19.74
C MET A 196 -1.97 -8.83 19.77
N SER A 197 -0.65 -8.61 19.74
CA SER A 197 0.32 -9.71 19.81
C SER A 197 0.29 -10.44 21.16
N LYS A 198 0.04 -9.71 22.27
CA LYS A 198 -0.16 -10.31 23.60
C LYS A 198 -1.46 -11.10 23.70
N GLU A 199 -2.48 -10.72 22.95
CA GLU A 199 -3.75 -11.44 22.81
C GLU A 199 -3.62 -12.70 21.92
N GLY A 200 -2.45 -12.92 21.30
CA GLY A 200 -2.15 -14.11 20.54
C GLY A 200 -2.16 -13.92 19.01
N TYR A 201 -2.43 -12.72 18.51
CA TYR A 201 -2.40 -12.46 17.06
C TYR A 201 -0.98 -12.56 16.48
N HIS A 202 -0.85 -13.16 15.29
CA HIS A 202 0.36 -13.14 14.50
C HIS A 202 0.40 -11.84 13.69
N ILE A 203 1.25 -10.88 14.12
CA ILE A 203 1.39 -9.58 13.47
C ILE A 203 2.78 -9.41 12.90
N TYR A 204 2.85 -9.13 11.61
CA TYR A 204 4.07 -8.76 10.89
C TYR A 204 4.07 -7.27 10.57
N VAL A 205 5.11 -6.55 10.95
CA VAL A 205 5.22 -5.11 10.72
C VAL A 205 6.41 -4.78 9.83
N SER A 206 6.16 -4.17 8.67
CA SER A 206 7.20 -3.56 7.85
C SER A 206 7.47 -2.14 8.33
N GLU A 207 8.72 -1.83 8.71
CA GLU A 207 9.18 -0.50 9.11
C GLU A 207 10.72 -0.43 9.04
N TYR A 208 11.29 0.75 9.16
CA TYR A 208 12.75 0.92 9.24
C TYR A 208 13.28 0.62 10.63
N GLU A 209 12.55 1.00 11.67
CA GLU A 209 12.92 0.84 13.07
C GLU A 209 11.66 0.44 13.87
N ALA A 210 11.86 -0.30 14.96
CA ALA A 210 10.79 -0.72 15.84
C ALA A 210 11.20 -0.53 17.30
N PRO A 211 10.24 -0.49 18.25
CA PRO A 211 10.54 -0.57 19.68
C PRO A 211 11.33 -1.82 20.04
N SER A 212 12.08 -1.78 21.14
CA SER A 212 13.01 -2.84 21.55
C SER A 212 12.37 -4.19 21.85
N ASP A 213 11.06 -4.21 22.08
CA ASP A 213 10.24 -5.41 22.29
C ASP A 213 9.69 -6.01 20.99
N PHE A 214 10.15 -5.51 19.85
CA PHE A 214 9.87 -6.09 18.53
C PHE A 214 11.17 -6.59 17.89
N LYS A 215 11.21 -7.86 17.54
CA LYS A 215 12.35 -8.53 16.94
C LYS A 215 12.31 -8.40 15.42
N CYS A 216 13.43 -7.98 14.83
CA CYS A 216 13.61 -8.00 13.38
C CYS A 216 13.86 -9.46 12.92
N ILE A 217 12.95 -9.99 12.12
CA ILE A 217 13.03 -11.37 11.58
C ILE A 217 13.51 -11.41 10.13
N TRP A 218 13.46 -10.29 9.42
CA TRP A 218 13.97 -10.16 8.07
C TRP A 218 14.42 -8.73 7.78
N SER A 219 15.49 -8.59 7.00
CA SER A 219 15.95 -7.28 6.53
C SER A 219 16.61 -7.35 5.17
N GLN A 220 16.43 -6.32 4.34
CA GLN A 220 17.10 -6.18 3.06
C GLN A 220 17.40 -4.72 2.74
N VAL A 221 18.63 -4.48 2.26
CA VAL A 221 19.03 -3.15 1.78
C VAL A 221 18.29 -2.84 0.48
N LYS A 222 17.63 -1.68 0.42
CA LYS A 222 17.13 -1.16 -0.85
C LYS A 222 18.32 -0.84 -1.75
N SER A 223 18.48 -1.58 -2.84
CA SER A 223 19.38 -1.20 -3.91
C SER A 223 18.73 -0.05 -4.69
N ASP A 224 18.96 1.18 -4.27
CA ASP A 224 18.63 2.31 -5.12
C ASP A 224 19.60 2.28 -6.30
N GLY A 225 19.05 2.28 -7.53
CA GLY A 225 19.84 2.49 -8.73
C GLY A 225 20.66 3.77 -8.52
N MET A 226 21.95 3.73 -8.87
CA MET A 226 22.96 4.75 -8.70
C MET A 226 22.43 6.20 -8.76
N GLY A 227 22.05 6.76 -7.63
CA GLY A 227 21.71 8.15 -7.44
C GLY A 227 22.80 8.81 -6.62
N THR A 228 23.83 9.29 -7.29
CA THR A 228 24.70 10.31 -6.70
C THR A 228 23.89 11.58 -6.51
N THR A 229 23.75 12.04 -5.27
CA THR A 229 23.20 13.37 -5.01
C THR A 229 24.07 14.43 -5.68
N LYS A 230 23.48 15.54 -6.15
CA LYS A 230 24.21 16.70 -6.73
C LYS A 230 25.34 17.24 -5.86
N ASN A 231 25.46 16.82 -4.62
CA ASN A 231 26.44 17.28 -3.62
C ASN A 231 27.42 16.20 -3.13
N GLY A 232 27.58 15.08 -3.86
CA GLY A 232 28.60 14.07 -3.54
C GLY A 232 28.39 13.29 -2.22
N LYS A 233 27.33 13.53 -1.47
CA LYS A 233 27.03 12.76 -0.26
C LYS A 233 26.40 11.41 -0.63
N LYS A 234 27.03 10.31 -0.20
CA LYS A 234 26.42 8.97 -0.30
C LYS A 234 25.07 8.99 0.42
N GLN A 235 23.99 8.69 -0.30
CA GLN A 235 22.70 8.48 0.35
C GLN A 235 22.82 7.32 1.34
N LYS A 236 22.26 7.51 2.54
CA LYS A 236 22.15 6.44 3.54
C LYS A 236 21.33 5.32 2.92
N LYS A 237 21.88 4.12 2.78
CA LYS A 237 21.16 2.97 2.22
C LYS A 237 19.97 2.67 3.13
N GLU A 238 18.77 2.78 2.60
CA GLU A 238 17.57 2.41 3.33
C GLU A 238 17.51 0.88 3.46
N VAL A 239 17.21 0.40 4.65
CA VAL A 239 17.06 -1.02 4.95
C VAL A 239 15.59 -1.28 5.28
N GLU A 240 14.92 -2.05 4.44
CA GLU A 240 13.59 -2.58 4.78
C GLU A 240 13.73 -3.69 5.80
N ARG A 241 12.83 -3.72 6.77
CA ARG A 241 12.80 -4.74 7.82
C ARG A 241 11.39 -5.25 8.04
N LEU A 242 11.29 -6.46 8.55
CA LEU A 242 10.06 -7.07 9.02
C LEU A 242 10.24 -7.42 10.49
N PHE A 243 9.28 -6.99 11.29
CA PHE A 243 9.30 -7.16 12.74
C PHE A 243 8.13 -7.99 13.21
N VAL A 244 8.34 -8.71 14.31
CA VAL A 244 7.31 -9.37 15.11
C VAL A 244 7.52 -9.04 16.58
N TYR A 245 6.45 -9.13 17.39
CA TYR A 245 6.57 -8.94 18.83
C TYR A 245 7.40 -10.08 19.44
N ASP A 246 8.39 -9.71 20.25
CA ASP A 246 9.27 -10.67 20.97
C ASP A 246 8.60 -11.01 22.30
N LYS A 247 8.03 -12.23 22.41
CA LYS A 247 7.26 -12.70 23.57
C LYS A 247 8.17 -13.06 24.75
#